data_65f6ddf33875cad99225a1fb87df3b38
#
_entry.id   65f6ddf33875cad99225a1fb87df3b38
#
_cell.length_a   1.000
_cell.length_b   1.000
_cell.length_c   1.000
_cell.angle_alpha   90.00
_cell.angle_beta   90.00
_cell.angle_gamma   90.00
#
_symmetry.space_group_name_H-M   'P 1'
#
loop_
_entity.id
_entity.type
_entity.pdbx_description
1 polymer ?
#
loop_
_entity_poly.entity_id
_entity_poly.type
_entity_poly.pdbx_seq_one_letter_code
_entity_poly.pdbx_strand_id
1 'polypeptide(L)'
;MVETRRRRQCLARLHYDPDLDTVYIGTGNGSPWNRNIRSPDGGDNLFLCSIVALDPDTGAYKWHYQTVPGETWDYNSNMDIVLADLAIDGKDVKALLHAPKNG
;
A
#
# COMPACT_ATOMS: atom_id res chain seq x y z
N MET A 1 -8.05 18.67 -23.29
CA MET A 1 -7.90 17.25 -22.92
C MET A 1 -7.77 17.18 -21.40
N VAL A 2 -8.75 16.54 -20.76
CA VAL A 2 -8.72 16.41 -19.32
C VAL A 2 -7.78 15.23 -19.00
N GLU A 3 -6.61 15.55 -18.53
CA GLU A 3 -5.70 14.54 -18.00
C GLU A 3 -6.31 14.01 -16.70
N THR A 4 -6.78 12.78 -16.73
CA THR A 4 -7.26 12.10 -15.51
C THR A 4 -6.01 11.81 -14.67
N ARG A 5 -5.68 12.72 -13.77
CA ARG A 5 -4.62 12.48 -12.82
C ARG A 5 -5.00 11.30 -11.94
N ARG A 6 -4.28 10.22 -12.09
CA ARG A 6 -4.38 9.06 -11.20
C ARG A 6 -3.92 9.48 -9.82
N ARG A 7 -4.85 10.01 -9.03
CA ARG A 7 -4.52 10.44 -7.67
C ARG A 7 -4.42 9.21 -6.78
N ARG A 8 -3.24 9.01 -6.24
CA ARG A 8 -3.01 8.07 -5.14
C ARG A 8 -3.22 8.85 -3.86
N GLN A 9 -4.10 8.35 -3.02
CA GLN A 9 -4.37 8.99 -1.74
C GLN A 9 -3.64 8.23 -0.64
N CYS A 10 -2.82 8.96 0.10
CA CYS A 10 -2.24 8.47 1.33
C CYS A 10 -3.07 9.06 2.48
N LEU A 11 -4.03 8.28 2.98
CA LEU A 11 -5.00 8.74 3.97
C LEU A 11 -4.67 8.28 5.39
N ALA A 12 -3.59 7.53 5.58
CA ALA A 12 -3.30 6.87 6.84
C ALA A 12 -2.07 7.44 7.54
N ARG A 13 -1.89 6.96 8.76
CA ARG A 13 -0.72 7.23 9.56
C ARG A 13 0.51 6.56 8.94
N LEU A 14 1.65 7.22 9.06
CA LEU A 14 2.92 6.61 8.75
C LEU A 14 3.34 5.69 9.89
N HIS A 15 3.91 4.55 9.54
CA HIS A 15 4.43 3.58 10.51
C HIS A 15 5.94 3.45 10.33
N TYR A 16 6.70 3.67 11.40
CA TYR A 16 8.14 3.63 11.37
C TYR A 16 8.68 2.44 12.16
N ASP A 17 9.53 1.65 11.52
CA ASP A 17 10.27 0.56 12.17
C ASP A 17 11.72 1.00 12.38
N PRO A 18 12.12 1.27 13.64
CA PRO A 18 13.49 1.71 13.92
C PRO A 18 14.54 0.63 13.71
N ASP A 19 14.18 -0.64 13.83
CA ASP A 19 15.14 -1.73 13.65
C ASP A 19 15.58 -1.89 12.20
N LEU A 20 14.66 -1.63 11.27
CA LEU A 20 14.92 -1.72 9.83
C LEU A 20 15.11 -0.35 9.19
N ASP A 21 14.98 0.73 9.96
CA ASP A 21 14.99 2.11 9.47
C ASP A 21 14.10 2.26 8.22
N THR A 22 12.83 1.89 8.38
CA THR A 22 11.88 1.81 7.29
C THR A 22 10.56 2.45 7.68
N VAL A 23 10.02 3.29 6.79
CA VAL A 23 8.68 3.86 6.91
C VAL A 23 7.73 3.08 6.02
N TYR A 24 6.58 2.73 6.56
CA TYR A 24 5.50 2.06 5.82
C TYR A 24 4.33 3.01 5.63
N ILE A 25 3.85 3.08 4.39
CA ILE A 25 2.73 3.93 3.99
C ILE A 25 1.67 3.06 3.34
N GLY A 26 0.44 3.15 3.84
CA GLY A 26 -0.71 2.55 3.17
C GLY A 26 -1.31 3.52 2.16
N THR A 27 -1.57 3.07 0.95
CA THR A 27 -2.20 3.88 -0.09
C THR A 27 -3.68 3.52 -0.27
N GLY A 28 -4.45 4.47 -0.77
CA GLY A 28 -5.87 4.33 -0.97
C GLY A 28 -6.27 3.91 -2.37
N ASN A 29 -7.54 4.13 -2.64
CA ASN A 29 -8.21 3.80 -3.90
C ASN A 29 -7.74 4.64 -5.09
N GLY A 30 -8.12 4.21 -6.27
CA GLY A 30 -7.92 4.98 -7.51
C GLY A 30 -9.02 6.00 -7.77
N SER A 31 -8.73 7.00 -8.60
CA SER A 31 -9.71 7.96 -9.08
C SER A 31 -9.61 8.09 -10.61
N PRO A 32 -10.71 7.82 -11.34
CA PRO A 32 -11.98 7.25 -10.85
C PRO A 32 -11.83 5.83 -10.29
N TRP A 33 -12.74 5.41 -9.42
CA TRP A 33 -12.65 4.11 -8.74
C TRP A 33 -12.80 2.92 -9.70
N ASN A 34 -13.59 3.08 -10.76
CA ASN A 34 -13.81 2.02 -11.75
C ASN A 34 -12.56 1.88 -12.64
N ARG A 35 -11.92 0.71 -12.56
CA ARG A 35 -10.70 0.46 -13.33
C ARG A 35 -10.92 0.48 -14.84
N ASN A 36 -12.10 0.12 -15.32
CA ASN A 36 -12.40 0.13 -16.75
C ASN A 36 -12.41 1.54 -17.34
N ILE A 37 -12.70 2.54 -16.51
CA ILE A 37 -12.65 3.96 -16.91
C ILE A 37 -11.22 4.50 -16.67
N ARG A 38 -10.61 4.17 -15.55
CA ARG A 38 -9.29 4.66 -15.16
C ARG A 38 -8.16 4.07 -16.00
N SER A 39 -8.25 2.79 -16.32
CA SER A 39 -7.20 2.04 -17.01
C SER A 39 -7.82 1.00 -17.93
N PRO A 40 -8.45 1.41 -19.05
CA PRO A 40 -9.13 0.48 -19.97
C PRO A 40 -8.19 -0.55 -20.59
N ASP A 41 -6.89 -0.24 -20.66
CA ASP A 41 -5.87 -1.14 -21.21
C ASP A 41 -5.32 -2.14 -20.17
N GLY A 42 -5.86 -2.13 -18.95
CA GLY A 42 -5.46 -3.04 -17.88
C GLY A 42 -4.33 -2.52 -17.00
N GLY A 43 -3.57 -3.43 -16.41
CA GLY A 43 -2.49 -3.13 -15.48
C GLY A 43 -2.93 -3.14 -14.03
N ASP A 44 -1.96 -3.24 -13.12
CA ASP A 44 -2.20 -3.33 -11.67
C ASP A 44 -2.47 -1.98 -11.01
N ASN A 45 -2.20 -0.89 -11.72
CA ASN A 45 -2.34 0.48 -11.21
C ASN A 45 -1.51 0.73 -9.95
N LEU A 46 -0.22 0.42 -10.00
CA LEU A 46 0.69 0.73 -8.91
C LEU A 46 0.74 2.26 -8.66
N PHE A 47 0.65 2.71 -7.43
CA PHE A 47 0.64 1.91 -6.18
C PHE A 47 -0.70 2.06 -5.45
N LEU A 48 -1.81 1.78 -6.09
CA LEU A 48 -3.12 1.80 -5.45
C LEU A 48 -3.25 0.62 -4.49
N CYS A 49 -3.99 0.81 -3.40
CA CYS A 49 -4.26 -0.22 -2.38
C CYS A 49 -3.01 -1.00 -2.00
N SER A 50 -1.95 -0.30 -1.64
CA SER A 50 -0.64 -0.90 -1.40
C SER A 50 -0.07 -0.49 -0.06
N ILE A 51 0.81 -1.34 0.46
CA ILE A 51 1.76 -0.96 1.51
C ILE A 51 3.09 -0.68 0.81
N VAL A 52 3.63 0.51 1.02
CA VAL A 52 4.89 0.94 0.40
C VAL A 52 5.92 1.16 1.50
N ALA A 53 7.07 0.52 1.36
CA ALA A 53 8.20 0.67 2.28
C ALA A 53 9.23 1.62 1.69
N LEU A 54 9.60 2.63 2.46
CA LEU A 54 10.50 3.70 2.05
C LEU A 54 11.62 3.90 3.08
N ASP A 55 12.75 4.42 2.60
CA ASP A 55 13.79 4.94 3.47
C ASP A 55 13.33 6.28 4.05
N PRO A 56 13.30 6.47 5.40
CA PRO A 56 12.80 7.70 6.01
C PRO A 56 13.71 8.92 5.77
N ASP A 57 15.00 8.71 5.56
CA ASP A 57 15.97 9.80 5.41
C ASP A 57 15.96 10.37 3.99
N THR A 58 15.81 9.53 2.98
CA THR A 58 15.90 9.91 1.57
C THR A 58 14.58 9.80 0.81
N GLY A 59 13.61 9.06 1.35
CA GLY A 59 12.37 8.73 0.65
C GLY A 59 12.55 7.65 -0.42
N ALA A 60 13.70 7.00 -0.48
CA ALA A 60 13.98 5.99 -1.47
C ALA A 60 13.08 4.77 -1.29
N TYR A 61 12.55 4.29 -2.41
CA TYR A 61 11.72 3.09 -2.46
C TYR A 61 12.51 1.85 -2.08
N LYS A 62 11.93 1.02 -1.20
CA LYS A 62 12.51 -0.28 -0.81
C LYS A 62 11.74 -1.43 -1.42
N TRP A 63 10.44 -1.54 -1.11
CA TRP A 63 9.55 -2.57 -1.63
C TRP A 63 8.09 -2.15 -1.46
N HIS A 64 7.19 -2.92 -2.06
CA HIS A 64 5.76 -2.74 -1.87
C HIS A 64 5.03 -4.09 -1.85
N TYR A 65 3.82 -4.07 -1.30
CA TYR A 65 2.86 -5.15 -1.41
C TYR A 65 1.51 -4.56 -1.79
N GLN A 66 1.01 -4.90 -2.96
CA GLN A 66 -0.30 -4.44 -3.42
C GLN A 66 -1.37 -5.42 -2.98
N THR A 67 -2.28 -4.99 -2.10
CA THR A 67 -3.33 -5.85 -1.55
C THR A 67 -4.44 -6.13 -2.56
N VAL A 68 -4.71 -5.18 -3.46
CA VAL A 68 -5.74 -5.32 -4.50
C VAL A 68 -5.18 -4.84 -5.84
N PRO A 69 -4.53 -5.72 -6.63
CA PRO A 69 -4.07 -5.36 -7.98
C PRO A 69 -5.25 -4.96 -8.88
N GLY A 70 -5.09 -3.88 -9.65
CA GLY A 70 -6.13 -3.37 -10.52
C GLY A 70 -7.42 -3.03 -9.80
N GLU A 71 -7.32 -2.40 -8.66
CA GLU A 71 -8.43 -2.09 -7.76
C GLU A 71 -9.59 -1.41 -8.50
N THR A 72 -10.83 -1.88 -8.25
CA THR A 72 -12.04 -1.36 -8.87
C THR A 72 -13.24 -1.31 -7.91
N TRP A 73 -13.06 -1.67 -6.65
CA TRP A 73 -14.12 -1.69 -5.63
C TRP A 73 -14.12 -0.47 -4.72
N ASP A 74 -13.28 0.51 -5.00
CA ASP A 74 -13.03 1.66 -4.11
C ASP A 74 -12.47 1.22 -2.75
N TYR A 75 -11.62 0.20 -2.75
CA TYR A 75 -10.93 -0.30 -1.57
C TYR A 75 -9.67 0.52 -1.27
N ASN A 76 -9.27 0.49 -0.01
CA ASN A 76 -8.08 1.18 0.49
C ASN A 76 -7.19 0.20 1.25
N SER A 77 -5.89 0.49 1.30
CA SER A 77 -4.94 -0.19 2.18
C SER A 77 -4.28 0.80 3.14
N ASN A 78 -5.00 1.83 3.52
CA ASN A 78 -4.53 2.88 4.41
C ASN A 78 -4.92 2.68 5.89
N MET A 79 -5.43 1.50 6.23
CA MET A 79 -5.72 1.11 7.60
C MET A 79 -4.44 0.94 8.40
N ASP A 80 -4.58 0.90 9.71
CA ASP A 80 -3.45 0.76 10.62
C ASP A 80 -2.61 -0.49 10.30
N ILE A 81 -1.30 -0.32 10.40
CA ILE A 81 -0.32 -1.40 10.26
C ILE A 81 0.29 -1.62 11.64
N VAL A 82 0.29 -2.85 12.11
CA VAL A 82 0.92 -3.23 13.37
C VAL A 82 2.23 -3.95 13.07
N LEU A 83 3.33 -3.44 13.63
CA LEU A 83 4.62 -4.10 13.56
C LEU A 83 4.69 -5.16 14.66
N ALA A 84 5.05 -6.38 14.29
CA ALA A 84 5.12 -7.48 15.24
C ALA A 84 6.31 -8.40 14.95
N ASP A 85 6.91 -8.93 16.02
CA ASP A 85 7.88 -10.00 15.91
C ASP A 85 7.13 -11.32 16.19
N LEU A 86 7.10 -12.19 15.18
CA LEU A 86 6.36 -13.45 15.23
C LEU A 86 7.31 -14.64 15.07
N ALA A 87 7.02 -15.73 15.77
CA ALA A 87 7.66 -17.01 15.51
C ALA A 87 6.81 -17.81 14.54
N ILE A 88 7.32 -17.99 13.31
CA ILE A 88 6.67 -18.75 12.26
C ILE A 88 7.58 -19.91 11.86
N ASP A 89 7.08 -21.14 11.95
CA ASP A 89 7.84 -22.36 11.65
C ASP A 89 9.19 -22.44 12.38
N GLY A 90 9.23 -21.98 13.65
CA GLY A 90 10.44 -21.96 14.46
C GLY A 90 11.43 -20.85 14.12
N LYS A 91 11.07 -19.91 13.26
CA LYS A 91 11.90 -18.75 12.90
C LYS A 91 11.28 -17.46 13.41
N ASP A 92 12.13 -16.57 13.93
CA ASP A 92 11.71 -15.22 14.29
C ASP A 92 11.54 -14.37 13.01
N VAL A 93 10.33 -13.88 12.78
CA VAL A 93 9.98 -13.10 11.60
C VAL A 93 9.44 -11.74 12.03
N LYS A 94 9.98 -10.68 11.45
CA LYS A 94 9.36 -9.36 11.53
C LYS A 94 8.17 -9.30 10.57
N ALA A 95 6.99 -9.02 11.11
CA ALA A 95 5.75 -9.05 10.35
C ALA A 95 5.02 -7.71 10.41
N LEU A 96 4.31 -7.41 9.35
CA LEU A 96 3.30 -6.37 9.32
C LEU A 96 1.93 -7.02 9.41
N LEU A 97 1.14 -6.60 10.40
CA LEU A 97 -0.26 -7.01 10.52
C LEU A 97 -1.14 -5.92 9.96
N HIS A 98 -1.96 -6.26 9.00
CA HIS A 98 -2.79 -5.31 8.27
C HIS A 98 -4.13 -5.95 7.90
N ALA A 99 -5.21 -5.23 8.10
CA ALA A 99 -6.57 -5.71 7.80
C ALA A 99 -7.24 -4.75 6.79
N PRO A 100 -6.94 -4.89 5.50
CA PRO A 100 -7.58 -4.08 4.47
C PRO A 100 -9.01 -4.54 4.18
N LYS A 101 -9.73 -3.77 3.37
CA LYS A 101 -11.15 -4.04 3.06
C LYS A 101 -11.40 -5.35 2.32
N ASN A 102 -10.41 -5.89 1.66
CA ASN A 102 -10.54 -7.16 0.94
C ASN A 102 -10.35 -8.41 1.83
N GLY A 103 -10.14 -8.22 3.09
CA GLY A 103 -9.91 -9.33 4.04
C GLY A 103 -8.46 -9.75 4.07
#